data_cc346c0ec9c6e38350f7e73064fb7e90
#
_entry.id   cc346c0ec9c6e38350f7e73064fb7e90
#
_cell.length_a   1.000
_cell.length_b   1.000
_cell.length_c   1.000
_cell.angle_alpha   90.00
_cell.angle_beta   90.00
_cell.angle_gamma   90.00
#
_symmetry.space_group_name_H-M   'P 1'
#
loop_
_entity.id
_entity.type
_entity.pdbx_description
1 polymer ?
#
loop_
_entity_poly.entity_id
_entity_poly.type
_entity_poly.pdbx_seq_one_letter_code
_entity_poly.pdbx_strand_id
1 'polypeptide(L)'
;LNTILNPDENIKTYFKDADKLFDSSSIAHSDRWTIELPMELEIIKYLEYTLSKIILQIEREKPLTNNECYFYRLSLAHEYMHLEAFIMTARNLGFSIFNCHKKILNTDFFKSKKVIIKEKKLNKRNLNLEFLFDNETIQLNLNTKPYEIDTSPVSVESFIRFYENNGYSNKLLWSKEGWNWLLRNKNNTFINLCTYDKNRKFILNKWFGLDHLVDSNFPALHISFFEAQAYCNWKKRRLPTELEWMLATKKKEFEWGYVWEWTNDTFMSYKEFRPHPYEDYSKPWFNDHQVVKGTSFATQKKFKSIRFRNFYQKHRNDVFVGFRTVKDLL
;
A
#
# COMPACT_ATOMS: atom_id res chain seq x y z
N LEU A 1 -14.67 16.57 -10.05
CA LEU A 1 -15.38 15.62 -10.93
C LEU A 1 -16.32 16.35 -11.89
N ASN A 2 -17.18 17.23 -11.37
CA ASN A 2 -18.13 18.00 -12.21
C ASN A 2 -17.43 18.83 -13.28
N THR A 3 -16.33 19.53 -12.94
CA THR A 3 -15.55 20.35 -13.88
C THR A 3 -14.93 19.52 -15.02
N ILE A 4 -14.63 18.26 -14.74
CA ILE A 4 -14.04 17.32 -15.74
C ILE A 4 -15.12 16.69 -16.61
N LEU A 5 -16.30 16.39 -16.04
CA LEU A 5 -17.41 15.77 -16.76
C LEU A 5 -18.21 16.77 -17.60
N ASN A 6 -18.29 18.01 -17.18
CA ASN A 6 -19.06 19.07 -17.83
C ASN A 6 -18.24 20.38 -17.86
N PRO A 7 -17.18 20.47 -18.70
CA PRO A 7 -16.29 21.62 -18.73
C PRO A 7 -16.98 22.93 -19.17
N ASP A 8 -18.11 22.84 -19.86
CA ASP A 8 -18.85 23.99 -20.40
C ASP A 8 -20.00 24.47 -19.49
N GLU A 9 -20.31 23.75 -18.41
CA GLU A 9 -21.33 24.19 -17.46
C GLU A 9 -20.72 25.06 -16.36
N ASN A 10 -21.30 26.24 -16.14
CA ASN A 10 -21.00 27.12 -14.99
C ASN A 10 -21.57 26.48 -13.70
N ILE A 11 -20.88 25.44 -13.19
CA ILE A 11 -21.34 24.66 -12.05
C ILE A 11 -21.18 25.51 -10.79
N LYS A 12 -22.32 25.88 -10.22
CA LYS A 12 -22.35 26.60 -8.94
C LYS A 12 -21.80 25.68 -7.85
N THR A 13 -20.59 25.98 -7.38
CA THR A 13 -19.99 25.26 -6.25
C THR A 13 -20.80 25.46 -4.98
N TYR A 14 -20.91 24.45 -4.15
CA TYR A 14 -21.62 24.53 -2.87
C TYR A 14 -20.99 25.59 -1.94
N PHE A 15 -19.66 25.63 -1.89
CA PHE A 15 -18.90 26.72 -1.29
C PHE A 15 -18.31 27.63 -2.38
N LYS A 16 -18.32 28.94 -2.15
CA LYS A 16 -17.78 29.91 -3.11
C LYS A 16 -16.33 29.65 -3.53
N ASP A 17 -15.52 29.10 -2.62
CA ASP A 17 -14.09 28.84 -2.82
C ASP A 17 -13.73 27.34 -2.66
N ALA A 18 -14.69 26.42 -2.88
CA ALA A 18 -14.48 24.98 -2.70
C ALA A 18 -13.28 24.45 -3.50
N ASP A 19 -13.15 24.87 -4.76
CA ASP A 19 -12.05 24.43 -5.61
C ASP A 19 -10.69 24.92 -5.09
N LYS A 20 -10.62 26.12 -4.51
CA LYS A 20 -9.39 26.63 -3.89
C LYS A 20 -9.05 25.92 -2.58
N LEU A 21 -10.06 25.52 -1.81
CA LEU A 21 -9.85 24.87 -0.51
C LEU A 21 -9.53 23.38 -0.63
N PHE A 22 -10.12 22.70 -1.62
CA PHE A 22 -10.08 21.25 -1.71
C PHE A 22 -9.31 20.73 -2.94
N ASP A 23 -8.83 21.59 -3.83
CA ASP A 23 -7.91 21.22 -4.89
C ASP A 23 -6.48 21.11 -4.34
N SER A 24 -6.06 19.88 -4.08
CA SER A 24 -4.73 19.60 -3.55
C SER A 24 -3.57 19.96 -4.50
N SER A 25 -3.84 20.15 -5.79
CA SER A 25 -2.83 20.60 -6.75
C SER A 25 -2.56 22.10 -6.66
N SER A 26 -3.53 22.86 -6.18
CA SER A 26 -3.48 24.32 -6.08
C SER A 26 -2.96 24.82 -4.73
N ILE A 27 -2.81 23.95 -3.72
CA ILE A 27 -2.42 24.33 -2.36
C ILE A 27 -1.08 23.70 -2.02
N ALA A 28 -0.09 24.53 -1.67
CA ALA A 28 1.20 24.03 -1.20
C ALA A 28 1.02 23.17 0.06
N HIS A 29 1.80 22.09 0.17
CA HIS A 29 1.66 21.12 1.27
C HIS A 29 1.84 21.78 2.65
N SER A 30 2.74 22.75 2.77
CA SER A 30 2.97 23.55 3.99
C SER A 30 1.73 24.33 4.43
N ASP A 31 0.98 24.86 3.47
CA ASP A 31 -0.12 25.80 3.72
C ASP A 31 -1.39 25.08 4.18
N ARG A 32 -1.50 23.78 3.89
CA ARG A 32 -2.66 22.95 4.30
C ARG A 32 -2.91 22.92 5.81
N TRP A 33 -1.88 23.21 6.60
CA TRP A 33 -1.97 23.21 8.07
C TRP A 33 -2.44 24.56 8.64
N THR A 34 -2.44 25.61 7.82
CA THR A 34 -2.76 26.98 8.23
C THR A 34 -4.00 27.56 7.55
N ILE A 35 -4.54 26.85 6.56
CA ILE A 35 -5.76 27.26 5.87
C ILE A 35 -6.95 27.21 6.84
N GLU A 36 -7.71 28.28 6.87
CA GLU A 36 -8.98 28.35 7.58
C GLU A 36 -10.01 27.48 6.83
N LEU A 37 -10.46 26.42 7.48
CA LEU A 37 -11.43 25.47 6.92
C LEU A 37 -12.85 25.85 7.39
N PRO A 38 -13.89 25.54 6.58
CA PRO A 38 -15.28 25.58 7.01
C PRO A 38 -15.51 24.69 8.24
N MET A 39 -16.59 24.95 8.98
CA MET A 39 -16.95 24.10 10.12
C MET A 39 -17.24 22.66 9.67
N GLU A 40 -16.92 21.68 10.51
CA GLU A 40 -17.11 20.26 10.23
C GLU A 40 -18.49 19.92 9.65
N LEU A 41 -19.55 20.47 10.24
CA LEU A 41 -20.93 20.25 9.78
C LEU A 41 -21.17 20.80 8.37
N GLU A 42 -20.51 21.87 7.97
CA GLU A 42 -20.62 22.44 6.63
C GLU A 42 -19.89 21.54 5.60
N ILE A 43 -18.73 21.00 5.98
CA ILE A 43 -18.00 20.04 5.15
C ILE A 43 -18.83 18.76 4.96
N ILE A 44 -19.47 18.24 6.00
CA ILE A 44 -20.35 17.08 5.90
C ILE A 44 -21.50 17.34 4.93
N LYS A 45 -22.18 18.47 5.07
CA LYS A 45 -23.26 18.87 4.14
C LYS A 45 -22.79 19.01 2.69
N TYR A 46 -21.57 19.53 2.50
CA TYR A 46 -20.94 19.61 1.17
C TYR A 46 -20.72 18.24 0.56
N LEU A 47 -20.19 17.29 1.35
CA LEU A 47 -19.97 15.92 0.90
C LEU A 47 -21.29 15.21 0.54
N GLU A 48 -22.32 15.35 1.39
CA GLU A 48 -23.67 14.79 1.14
C GLU A 48 -24.31 15.39 -0.13
N TYR A 49 -24.20 16.71 -0.30
CA TYR A 49 -24.66 17.39 -1.51
C TYR A 49 -23.96 16.85 -2.76
N THR A 50 -22.63 16.78 -2.73
CA THR A 50 -21.83 16.28 -3.85
C THR A 50 -22.19 14.83 -4.19
N LEU A 51 -22.29 13.96 -3.18
CA LEU A 51 -22.69 12.57 -3.37
C LEU A 51 -24.07 12.45 -3.99
N SER A 52 -25.06 13.23 -3.51
CA SER A 52 -26.41 13.22 -4.04
C SER A 52 -26.47 13.63 -5.52
N LYS A 53 -25.68 14.62 -5.92
CA LYS A 53 -25.54 15.06 -7.33
C LYS A 53 -24.94 13.98 -8.21
N ILE A 54 -23.89 13.31 -7.74
CA ILE A 54 -23.25 12.20 -8.47
C ILE A 54 -24.26 11.05 -8.68
N ILE A 55 -24.99 10.66 -7.64
CA ILE A 55 -26.01 9.60 -7.73
C ILE A 55 -27.10 9.96 -8.76
N LEU A 56 -27.64 11.16 -8.68
CA LEU A 56 -28.65 11.63 -9.64
C LEU A 56 -28.13 11.64 -11.08
N GLN A 57 -26.89 12.05 -11.31
CA GLN A 57 -26.27 12.05 -12.61
C GLN A 57 -26.13 10.62 -13.18
N ILE A 58 -25.62 9.68 -12.38
CA ILE A 58 -25.50 8.26 -12.76
C ILE A 58 -26.89 7.68 -13.12
N GLU A 59 -27.94 8.05 -12.37
CA GLU A 59 -29.29 7.56 -12.61
C GLU A 59 -29.90 8.12 -13.90
N ARG A 60 -29.59 9.36 -14.25
CA ARG A 60 -30.07 10.00 -15.49
C ARG A 60 -29.37 9.46 -16.73
N GLU A 61 -28.10 9.13 -16.66
CA GLU A 61 -27.25 8.79 -17.80
C GLU A 61 -27.19 7.27 -18.08
N LYS A 62 -28.01 6.47 -17.43
CA LYS A 62 -28.05 5.01 -17.68
C LYS A 62 -28.57 4.68 -19.10
N PRO A 63 -27.94 3.66 -19.78
CA PRO A 63 -26.76 2.90 -19.38
C PRO A 63 -25.44 3.63 -19.69
N LEU A 64 -24.46 3.52 -18.78
CA LEU A 64 -23.13 4.08 -18.94
C LEU A 64 -22.16 3.09 -19.58
N THR A 65 -21.31 3.58 -20.48
CA THR A 65 -20.16 2.83 -21.01
C THR A 65 -19.03 2.75 -19.97
N ASN A 66 -18.07 1.84 -20.18
CA ASN A 66 -16.91 1.74 -19.29
C ASN A 66 -16.06 3.03 -19.25
N ASN A 67 -15.99 3.78 -20.35
CA ASN A 67 -15.24 5.04 -20.41
C ASN A 67 -15.94 6.14 -19.60
N GLU A 68 -17.25 6.24 -19.70
CA GLU A 68 -18.06 7.19 -18.91
C GLU A 68 -18.00 6.88 -17.42
N CYS A 69 -17.91 5.61 -17.04
CA CYS A 69 -17.73 5.19 -15.66
C CYS A 69 -16.33 5.49 -15.07
N TYR A 70 -15.35 5.90 -15.89
CA TYR A 70 -13.96 6.04 -15.43
C TYR A 70 -13.83 6.97 -14.22
N PHE A 71 -14.38 8.18 -14.29
CA PHE A 71 -14.25 9.17 -13.21
C PHE A 71 -15.02 8.79 -11.95
N TYR A 72 -16.17 8.13 -12.08
CA TYR A 72 -16.91 7.61 -10.91
C TYR A 72 -16.12 6.53 -10.20
N ARG A 73 -15.49 5.62 -10.96
CA ARG A 73 -14.63 4.57 -10.41
C ARG A 73 -13.34 5.12 -9.81
N LEU A 74 -12.74 6.12 -10.46
CA LEU A 74 -11.56 6.82 -9.96
C LEU A 74 -11.86 7.51 -8.62
N SER A 75 -12.97 8.26 -8.53
CA SER A 75 -13.38 8.90 -7.27
C SER A 75 -13.58 7.89 -6.16
N LEU A 76 -14.28 6.79 -6.44
CA LEU A 76 -14.50 5.74 -5.45
C LEU A 76 -13.18 5.08 -5.01
N ALA A 77 -12.26 4.83 -5.95
CA ALA A 77 -10.95 4.29 -5.64
C ALA A 77 -10.13 5.26 -4.78
N HIS A 78 -10.18 6.55 -5.10
CA HIS A 78 -9.49 7.60 -4.36
C HIS A 78 -10.01 7.75 -2.93
N GLU A 79 -11.34 7.72 -2.73
CA GLU A 79 -11.94 7.70 -1.38
C GLU A 79 -11.46 6.51 -0.54
N TYR A 80 -11.37 5.32 -1.13
CA TYR A 80 -10.87 4.15 -0.41
C TYR A 80 -9.37 4.24 -0.10
N MET A 81 -8.58 4.91 -0.93
CA MET A 81 -7.16 5.18 -0.62
C MET A 81 -7.05 6.14 0.57
N HIS A 82 -7.87 7.19 0.61
CA HIS A 82 -7.93 8.08 1.77
C HIS A 82 -8.40 7.37 3.03
N LEU A 83 -9.41 6.50 2.95
CA LEU A 83 -9.84 5.69 4.08
C LEU A 83 -8.69 4.86 4.65
N GLU A 84 -7.90 4.19 3.79
CA GLU A 84 -6.73 3.43 4.24
C GLU A 84 -5.67 4.35 4.87
N ALA A 85 -5.42 5.52 4.29
CA ALA A 85 -4.50 6.51 4.84
C ALA A 85 -4.96 7.03 6.21
N PHE A 86 -6.25 7.27 6.42
CA PHE A 86 -6.80 7.64 7.73
C PHE A 86 -6.65 6.53 8.77
N ILE A 87 -6.85 5.27 8.38
CA ILE A 87 -6.62 4.12 9.26
C ILE A 87 -5.14 4.05 9.69
N MET A 88 -4.20 4.27 8.76
CA MET A 88 -2.76 4.35 9.06
C MET A 88 -2.46 5.51 10.01
N THR A 89 -3.03 6.68 9.75
CA THR A 89 -2.87 7.88 10.59
C THR A 89 -3.43 7.66 12.00
N ALA A 90 -4.63 7.09 12.13
CA ALA A 90 -5.22 6.76 13.41
C ALA A 90 -4.35 5.81 14.23
N ARG A 91 -3.78 4.78 13.56
CA ARG A 91 -2.82 3.89 14.21
C ARG A 91 -1.58 4.63 14.71
N ASN A 92 -1.00 5.51 13.91
CA ASN A 92 0.22 6.23 14.25
C ASN A 92 0.00 7.24 15.39
N LEU A 93 -1.19 7.83 15.46
CA LEU A 93 -1.60 8.73 16.54
C LEU A 93 -2.13 7.99 17.78
N GLY A 94 -2.29 6.68 17.72
CA GLY A 94 -2.82 5.88 18.84
C GLY A 94 -4.33 6.02 19.03
N PHE A 95 -5.08 6.43 18.00
CA PHE A 95 -6.53 6.52 18.07
C PHE A 95 -7.18 5.16 17.87
N SER A 96 -8.08 4.78 18.78
CA SER A 96 -8.93 3.61 18.60
C SER A 96 -9.98 3.91 17.54
N ILE A 97 -10.05 3.07 16.51
CA ILE A 97 -11.05 3.15 15.45
C ILE A 97 -11.89 1.88 15.40
N PHE A 98 -13.17 2.03 15.00
CA PHE A 98 -14.13 0.92 15.01
C PHE A 98 -13.65 -0.31 14.27
N ASN A 99 -13.42 -1.40 14.98
CA ASN A 99 -13.30 -2.81 14.54
C ASN A 99 -12.42 -3.16 13.31
N CYS A 100 -12.00 -2.23 12.47
CA CYS A 100 -11.21 -2.56 11.27
C CYS A 100 -9.83 -3.13 11.64
N HIS A 101 -9.22 -2.65 12.72
CA HIS A 101 -7.93 -3.12 13.22
C HIS A 101 -7.99 -4.53 13.81
N LYS A 102 -9.18 -4.98 14.28
CA LYS A 102 -9.37 -6.32 14.83
C LYS A 102 -9.33 -7.40 13.76
N LYS A 103 -9.62 -7.06 12.51
CA LYS A 103 -9.66 -8.02 11.42
C LYS A 103 -8.31 -8.73 11.22
N ILE A 104 -7.20 -8.01 11.24
CA ILE A 104 -5.89 -8.63 11.10
C ILE A 104 -5.49 -9.39 12.36
N LEU A 105 -5.83 -8.87 13.56
CA LEU A 105 -5.52 -9.53 14.83
C LEU A 105 -6.26 -10.87 15.00
N ASN A 106 -7.44 -10.99 14.43
CA ASN A 106 -8.27 -12.21 14.47
C ASN A 106 -8.03 -13.15 13.28
N THR A 107 -6.99 -12.91 12.49
CA THR A 107 -6.63 -13.79 11.36
C THR A 107 -5.62 -14.83 11.84
N ASP A 108 -5.90 -16.10 11.58
CA ASP A 108 -4.93 -17.17 11.80
C ASP A 108 -3.85 -17.11 10.71
N PHE A 109 -2.61 -16.98 11.14
CA PHE A 109 -1.45 -17.01 10.25
C PHE A 109 -0.68 -18.32 10.40
N PHE A 110 -0.35 -18.93 9.28
CA PHE A 110 0.39 -20.18 9.27
C PHE A 110 1.87 -19.94 8.98
N LYS A 111 2.69 -20.87 9.44
CA LYS A 111 4.13 -20.84 9.16
C LYS A 111 4.35 -20.82 7.65
N SER A 112 5.09 -19.83 7.18
CA SER A 112 5.44 -19.69 5.77
C SER A 112 6.16 -20.93 5.26
N LYS A 113 5.71 -21.44 4.10
CA LYS A 113 6.37 -22.45 3.30
C LYS A 113 7.11 -21.78 2.14
N LYS A 114 7.77 -22.58 1.34
CA LYS A 114 8.46 -22.12 0.14
C LYS A 114 7.91 -22.84 -1.07
N VAL A 115 7.67 -22.07 -2.12
CA VAL A 115 7.18 -22.62 -3.40
C VAL A 115 8.11 -22.22 -4.54
N ILE A 116 8.29 -23.13 -5.48
CA ILE A 116 9.08 -22.88 -6.69
C ILE A 116 8.15 -22.39 -7.79
N ILE A 117 8.52 -21.28 -8.38
CA ILE A 117 7.84 -20.68 -9.52
C ILE A 117 8.72 -20.91 -10.76
N LYS A 118 8.18 -21.66 -11.70
CA LYS A 118 8.82 -21.95 -13.00
C LYS A 118 8.22 -21.13 -14.15
N GLU A 119 7.08 -20.47 -13.88
CA GLU A 119 6.34 -19.66 -14.83
C GLU A 119 7.15 -18.44 -15.24
N LYS A 120 7.22 -18.22 -16.53
CA LYS A 120 7.99 -17.11 -17.12
C LYS A 120 7.15 -15.90 -17.47
N LYS A 121 5.84 -16.08 -17.70
CA LYS A 121 4.95 -15.02 -18.21
C LYS A 121 3.60 -14.98 -17.49
N LEU A 122 3.06 -13.78 -17.34
CA LEU A 122 1.65 -13.57 -16.98
C LEU A 122 0.76 -13.72 -18.24
N ASN A 123 -0.35 -14.44 -18.12
CA ASN A 123 -1.32 -14.55 -19.19
C ASN A 123 -2.32 -13.38 -19.15
N LYS A 124 -2.61 -12.79 -20.33
CA LYS A 124 -3.61 -11.69 -20.48
C LYS A 124 -5.01 -12.06 -19.96
N ARG A 125 -5.40 -13.32 -20.07
CA ARG A 125 -6.81 -13.75 -19.97
C ARG A 125 -7.45 -13.64 -18.58
N ASN A 126 -6.68 -13.49 -17.51
CA ASN A 126 -7.21 -13.55 -16.13
C ASN A 126 -7.32 -12.17 -15.45
N LEU A 127 -7.37 -11.09 -16.21
CA LEU A 127 -7.24 -9.75 -15.67
C LEU A 127 -8.35 -8.79 -16.12
N ASN A 128 -9.57 -9.30 -16.28
CA ASN A 128 -10.75 -8.44 -16.49
C ASN A 128 -11.04 -7.68 -15.20
N LEU A 129 -10.46 -6.50 -15.10
CA LEU A 129 -10.74 -5.54 -14.02
C LEU A 129 -11.58 -4.41 -14.60
N GLU A 130 -12.61 -4.04 -13.87
CA GLU A 130 -13.51 -2.95 -14.27
C GLU A 130 -12.83 -1.58 -14.23
N PHE A 131 -11.78 -1.43 -13.39
CA PHE A 131 -11.00 -0.21 -13.23
C PHE A 131 -9.52 -0.54 -12.98
N LEU A 132 -8.64 0.27 -13.57
CA LEU A 132 -7.19 0.26 -13.36
C LEU A 132 -6.69 1.69 -13.26
N PHE A 133 -5.74 1.93 -12.37
CA PHE A 133 -4.95 3.15 -12.40
C PHE A 133 -4.00 3.14 -13.62
N ASP A 134 -3.55 4.30 -14.04
CA ASP A 134 -2.69 4.47 -15.21
C ASP A 134 -1.37 3.66 -15.11
N ASN A 135 -0.83 3.50 -13.89
CA ASN A 135 0.40 2.77 -13.62
C ASN A 135 0.24 1.23 -13.61
N GLU A 136 -0.98 0.72 -13.75
CA GLU A 136 -1.29 -0.72 -13.64
C GLU A 136 -1.39 -1.42 -14.99
N THR A 137 -1.27 -0.67 -16.09
CA THR A 137 -1.30 -1.20 -17.45
C THR A 137 0.03 -1.89 -17.78
N ILE A 138 0.14 -3.17 -17.43
CA ILE A 138 1.33 -3.99 -17.67
C ILE A 138 1.38 -4.50 -19.11
N GLN A 139 2.53 -4.38 -19.76
CA GLN A 139 2.92 -5.22 -20.89
C GLN A 139 3.35 -6.60 -20.42
N LEU A 140 2.68 -7.62 -20.97
CA LEU A 140 2.82 -9.02 -20.55
C LEU A 140 4.03 -9.76 -21.16
N ASN A 141 5.01 -9.04 -21.69
CA ASN A 141 6.21 -9.63 -22.29
C ASN A 141 7.42 -9.74 -21.36
N LEU A 142 7.21 -9.49 -20.06
CA LEU A 142 8.24 -9.63 -19.05
C LEU A 142 8.45 -11.10 -18.69
N ASN A 143 9.71 -11.53 -18.63
CA ASN A 143 10.10 -12.89 -18.28
C ASN A 143 10.81 -12.92 -16.94
N THR A 144 10.59 -13.99 -16.17
CA THR A 144 11.37 -14.29 -14.97
C THR A 144 12.20 -15.55 -15.19
N LYS A 145 13.33 -15.69 -14.46
CA LYS A 145 14.00 -16.97 -14.24
C LYS A 145 13.22 -17.76 -13.19
N PRO A 146 13.41 -19.09 -13.08
CA PRO A 146 12.85 -19.85 -11.97
C PRO A 146 13.37 -19.33 -10.62
N TYR A 147 12.49 -19.26 -9.63
CA TYR A 147 12.81 -18.79 -8.29
C TYR A 147 11.99 -19.51 -7.22
N GLU A 148 12.50 -19.50 -6.00
CA GLU A 148 11.79 -19.94 -4.80
C GLU A 148 11.29 -18.70 -4.04
N ILE A 149 10.02 -18.69 -3.64
CA ILE A 149 9.39 -17.58 -2.90
C ILE A 149 8.67 -18.10 -1.65
N ASP A 150 8.65 -17.29 -0.59
CA ASP A 150 7.89 -17.58 0.61
C ASP A 150 6.38 -17.48 0.32
N THR A 151 5.57 -18.41 0.87
CA THR A 151 4.12 -18.43 0.66
C THR A 151 3.38 -17.33 1.44
N SER A 152 3.97 -16.83 2.53
CA SER A 152 3.42 -15.78 3.39
C SER A 152 4.48 -14.69 3.63
N PRO A 153 4.10 -13.47 4.01
CA PRO A 153 5.04 -12.45 4.45
C PRO A 153 5.93 -12.92 5.60
N VAL A 154 7.10 -12.30 5.75
CA VAL A 154 8.00 -12.57 6.87
C VAL A 154 7.27 -12.33 8.19
N SER A 155 7.34 -13.29 9.11
CA SER A 155 6.64 -13.24 10.39
C SER A 155 7.39 -12.40 11.44
N VAL A 156 6.66 -11.95 12.46
CA VAL A 156 7.25 -11.25 13.63
C VAL A 156 8.35 -12.07 14.27
N GLU A 157 8.15 -13.39 14.47
CA GLU A 157 9.17 -14.27 15.02
C GLU A 157 10.43 -14.29 14.16
N SER A 158 10.27 -14.43 12.85
CA SER A 158 11.40 -14.49 11.92
C SER A 158 12.18 -13.18 11.89
N PHE A 159 11.49 -12.05 12.01
CA PHE A 159 12.12 -10.74 12.01
C PHE A 159 12.81 -10.44 13.34
N ILE A 160 12.23 -10.84 14.46
CA ILE A 160 12.86 -10.74 15.79
C ILE A 160 14.14 -11.59 15.85
N ARG A 161 14.15 -12.78 15.24
CA ARG A 161 15.38 -13.59 15.14
C ARG A 161 16.48 -12.86 14.34
N PHE A 162 16.14 -12.08 13.33
CA PHE A 162 17.11 -11.23 12.64
C PHE A 162 17.72 -10.20 13.59
N TYR A 163 16.90 -9.53 14.40
CA TYR A 163 17.37 -8.59 15.41
C TYR A 163 18.30 -9.26 16.43
N GLU A 164 17.89 -10.40 17.01
CA GLU A 164 18.67 -11.16 18.00
C GLU A 164 20.03 -11.65 17.44
N ASN A 165 20.11 -11.88 16.13
CA ASN A 165 21.35 -12.25 15.45
C ASN A 165 22.13 -11.02 14.96
N ASN A 166 22.09 -9.94 15.70
CA ASN A 166 22.84 -8.70 15.42
C ASN A 166 22.47 -8.03 14.08
N GLY A 167 21.25 -8.24 13.56
CA GLY A 167 20.81 -7.68 12.29
C GLY A 167 20.90 -6.16 12.22
N TYR A 168 20.60 -5.47 13.32
CA TYR A 168 20.66 -4.01 13.41
C TYR A 168 22.04 -3.45 13.78
N SER A 169 22.96 -4.27 14.25
CA SER A 169 24.34 -3.86 14.58
C SER A 169 25.36 -4.27 13.53
N ASN A 170 25.04 -5.21 12.64
CA ASN A 170 25.92 -5.65 11.56
C ASN A 170 25.76 -4.77 10.31
N LYS A 171 26.60 -3.74 10.18
CA LYS A 171 26.60 -2.81 9.05
C LYS A 171 26.70 -3.49 7.68
N LEU A 172 27.34 -4.66 7.57
CA LEU A 172 27.53 -5.37 6.31
C LEU A 172 26.20 -5.87 5.69
N LEU A 173 25.13 -5.96 6.48
CA LEU A 173 23.81 -6.34 6.02
C LEU A 173 23.04 -5.18 5.37
N TRP A 174 23.46 -3.95 5.60
CA TRP A 174 22.74 -2.74 5.20
C TRP A 174 23.41 -2.08 3.98
N SER A 175 22.58 -1.52 3.11
CA SER A 175 23.08 -0.55 2.13
C SER A 175 23.60 0.71 2.84
N LYS A 176 24.45 1.50 2.18
CA LYS A 176 24.93 2.78 2.74
C LYS A 176 23.76 3.69 3.14
N GLU A 177 22.76 3.79 2.29
CA GLU A 177 21.54 4.58 2.53
C GLU A 177 20.76 4.05 3.74
N GLY A 178 20.52 2.73 3.77
CA GLY A 178 19.81 2.06 4.87
C GLY A 178 20.54 2.19 6.20
N TRP A 179 21.87 2.07 6.23
CA TRP A 179 22.64 2.28 7.44
C TRP A 179 22.52 3.70 7.98
N ASN A 180 22.62 4.70 7.09
CA ASN A 180 22.42 6.09 7.48
C ASN A 180 21.02 6.38 7.99
N TRP A 181 20.00 5.78 7.36
CA TRP A 181 18.61 5.84 7.85
C TRP A 181 18.50 5.23 9.25
N LEU A 182 19.04 4.03 9.48
CA LEU A 182 19.01 3.36 10.77
C LEU A 182 19.64 4.21 11.88
N LEU A 183 20.79 4.83 11.63
CA LEU A 183 21.46 5.66 12.63
C LEU A 183 20.63 6.88 13.06
N ARG A 184 19.81 7.42 12.16
CA ARG A 184 18.94 8.58 12.44
C ARG A 184 17.59 8.17 13.05
N ASN A 185 17.17 6.91 12.88
CA ASN A 185 15.84 6.42 13.23
C ASN A 185 15.85 5.29 14.28
N LYS A 186 16.84 5.22 15.14
CA LYS A 186 17.00 4.15 16.15
C LYS A 186 15.75 3.90 16.99
N ASN A 187 15.00 4.96 17.30
CA ASN A 187 13.79 4.90 18.10
C ASN A 187 12.51 4.68 17.29
N ASN A 188 12.63 4.53 15.99
CA ASN A 188 11.49 4.30 15.08
C ASN A 188 11.78 3.16 14.11
N THR A 189 12.08 2.00 14.67
CA THR A 189 12.31 0.75 13.92
C THR A 189 11.31 -0.29 14.36
N PHE A 190 11.21 -1.40 13.64
CA PHE A 190 10.28 -2.49 13.96
C PHE A 190 10.36 -2.95 15.42
N ILE A 191 11.54 -3.01 16.00
CA ILE A 191 11.75 -3.48 17.40
C ILE A 191 11.06 -2.58 18.42
N ASN A 192 10.85 -1.31 18.12
CA ASN A 192 10.09 -0.40 18.98
C ASN A 192 8.57 -0.61 18.86
N LEU A 193 8.13 -1.20 17.75
CA LEU A 193 6.72 -1.42 17.43
C LEU A 193 6.25 -2.84 17.77
N CYS A 194 7.17 -3.81 17.84
CA CYS A 194 6.86 -5.18 18.22
C CYS A 194 7.91 -5.72 19.17
N THR A 195 7.51 -6.06 20.37
CA THR A 195 8.35 -6.64 21.43
C THR A 195 7.93 -8.07 21.73
N TYR A 196 8.61 -8.71 22.68
CA TYR A 196 8.25 -10.04 23.18
C TYR A 196 8.63 -10.19 24.65
N ASP A 197 7.87 -11.02 25.37
CA ASP A 197 8.14 -11.35 26.75
C ASP A 197 9.13 -12.53 26.90
N LYS A 198 9.48 -12.87 28.14
CA LYS A 198 10.36 -14.00 28.48
C LYS A 198 9.83 -15.37 27.98
N ASN A 199 8.54 -15.48 27.74
CA ASN A 199 7.89 -16.69 27.24
C ASN A 199 7.73 -16.68 25.69
N ARG A 200 8.37 -15.75 25.01
CA ARG A 200 8.28 -15.56 23.55
C ARG A 200 6.87 -15.23 23.06
N LYS A 201 6.05 -14.58 23.88
CA LYS A 201 4.80 -13.99 23.43
C LYS A 201 5.08 -12.65 22.77
N PHE A 202 4.67 -12.50 21.54
CA PHE A 202 4.89 -11.28 20.73
C PHE A 202 3.80 -10.26 21.01
N ILE A 203 4.19 -9.01 21.13
CA ILE A 203 3.31 -7.89 21.50
C ILE A 203 3.48 -6.78 20.48
N LEU A 204 2.41 -6.43 19.78
CA LEU A 204 2.34 -5.19 19.02
C LEU A 204 2.10 -4.04 19.98
N ASN A 205 3.10 -3.16 20.12
CA ASN A 205 3.05 -2.04 21.02
C ASN A 205 2.19 -0.92 20.46
N LYS A 206 1.29 -0.37 21.28
CA LYS A 206 0.42 0.78 20.94
C LYS A 206 -0.33 0.63 19.60
N TRP A 207 -0.76 -0.59 19.30
CA TRP A 207 -1.58 -0.86 18.12
C TRP A 207 -2.95 -0.20 18.28
N PHE A 208 -3.19 0.91 17.58
CA PHE A 208 -4.35 1.78 17.80
C PHE A 208 -4.54 2.16 19.29
N GLY A 209 -3.45 2.52 19.94
CA GLY A 209 -3.43 2.98 21.33
C GLY A 209 -3.33 1.88 22.39
N LEU A 210 -3.40 0.60 22.01
CA LEU A 210 -3.35 -0.53 22.94
C LEU A 210 -2.26 -1.53 22.56
N ASP A 211 -1.75 -2.25 23.53
CA ASP A 211 -0.85 -3.37 23.29
C ASP A 211 -1.66 -4.64 22.99
N HIS A 212 -1.28 -5.38 21.95
CA HIS A 212 -1.95 -6.60 21.55
C HIS A 212 -0.99 -7.78 21.41
N LEU A 213 -1.37 -8.89 22.02
CA LEU A 213 -0.70 -10.16 21.77
C LEU A 213 -0.98 -10.63 20.35
N VAL A 214 0.07 -11.11 19.68
CA VAL A 214 -0.02 -11.68 18.34
C VAL A 214 0.70 -13.01 18.25
N ASP A 215 0.26 -13.85 17.31
CA ASP A 215 0.90 -15.12 17.00
C ASP A 215 2.30 -14.92 16.43
N SER A 216 3.17 -15.92 16.62
CA SER A 216 4.54 -15.94 16.08
C SER A 216 4.60 -15.81 14.55
N ASN A 217 3.57 -16.30 13.86
CA ASN A 217 3.45 -16.21 12.41
C ASN A 217 2.78 -14.92 11.92
N PHE A 218 2.33 -14.05 12.84
CA PHE A 218 1.78 -12.73 12.47
C PHE A 218 2.77 -11.99 11.56
N PRO A 219 2.33 -11.35 10.47
CA PRO A 219 3.23 -10.64 9.56
C PRO A 219 4.00 -9.52 10.27
N ALA A 220 5.31 -9.47 10.08
CA ALA A 220 6.09 -8.30 10.45
C ALA A 220 5.66 -7.12 9.58
N LEU A 221 5.04 -6.11 10.18
CA LEU A 221 4.55 -4.93 9.50
C LEU A 221 5.19 -3.66 10.09
N HIS A 222 5.03 -2.54 9.41
CA HIS A 222 5.79 -1.32 9.71
C HIS A 222 7.30 -1.48 9.48
N ILE A 223 7.67 -2.25 8.48
CA ILE A 223 9.05 -2.51 8.06
C ILE A 223 9.41 -1.52 6.96
N SER A 224 10.47 -0.74 7.12
CA SER A 224 11.02 0.07 6.02
C SER A 224 11.65 -0.83 4.93
N PHE A 225 11.79 -0.31 3.72
CA PHE A 225 12.49 -1.01 2.65
C PHE A 225 13.93 -1.38 3.04
N PHE A 226 14.58 -0.53 3.81
CA PHE A 226 15.96 -0.76 4.28
C PHE A 226 16.05 -1.93 5.25
N GLU A 227 15.11 -2.05 6.18
CA GLU A 227 15.01 -3.18 7.09
C GLU A 227 14.73 -4.48 6.34
N ALA A 228 13.82 -4.44 5.35
CA ALA A 228 13.51 -5.58 4.51
C ALA A 228 14.74 -6.04 3.71
N GLN A 229 15.53 -5.13 3.13
CA GLN A 229 16.78 -5.46 2.45
C GLN A 229 17.81 -6.07 3.39
N ALA A 230 18.01 -5.50 4.57
CA ALA A 230 18.97 -6.01 5.55
C ALA A 230 18.61 -7.42 6.01
N TYR A 231 17.33 -7.69 6.25
CA TYR A 231 16.83 -9.03 6.53
C TYR A 231 17.11 -10.00 5.38
N CYS A 232 16.85 -9.58 4.14
CA CYS A 232 17.12 -10.40 2.95
C CYS A 232 18.61 -10.74 2.84
N ASN A 233 19.50 -9.80 3.06
CA ASN A 233 20.96 -10.01 3.06
C ASN A 233 21.38 -11.02 4.14
N TRP A 234 20.81 -10.91 5.34
CA TRP A 234 21.05 -11.86 6.43
C TRP A 234 20.62 -13.29 6.05
N LYS A 235 19.46 -13.41 5.36
CA LYS A 235 18.97 -14.71 4.88
C LYS A 235 19.64 -15.22 3.62
N LYS A 236 20.55 -14.44 2.99
CA LYS A 236 21.11 -14.70 1.65
C LYS A 236 19.99 -14.91 0.63
N ARG A 237 19.01 -14.04 0.66
CA ARG A 237 17.85 -13.96 -0.22
C ARG A 237 17.70 -12.51 -0.71
N ARG A 238 16.69 -12.22 -1.49
CA ARG A 238 16.34 -10.88 -1.94
C ARG A 238 14.82 -10.62 -1.87
N LEU A 239 14.40 -9.39 -2.05
CA LEU A 239 13.01 -9.06 -2.29
C LEU A 239 12.56 -9.60 -3.67
N PRO A 240 11.27 -9.97 -3.84
CA PRO A 240 10.72 -10.29 -5.15
C PRO A 240 10.67 -9.05 -6.03
N THR A 241 10.75 -9.23 -7.34
CA THR A 241 10.24 -8.22 -8.27
C THR A 241 8.70 -8.22 -8.24
N GLU A 242 8.07 -7.12 -8.69
CA GLU A 242 6.60 -7.09 -8.77
C GLU A 242 6.04 -8.17 -9.71
N LEU A 243 6.76 -8.49 -10.79
CA LEU A 243 6.38 -9.58 -11.69
C LEU A 243 6.47 -10.95 -11.00
N GLU A 244 7.55 -11.21 -10.26
CA GLU A 244 7.69 -12.45 -9.48
C GLU A 244 6.58 -12.58 -8.44
N TRP A 245 6.29 -11.49 -7.73
CA TRP A 245 5.19 -11.47 -6.78
C TRP A 245 3.85 -11.82 -7.46
N MET A 246 3.55 -11.18 -8.59
CA MET A 246 2.32 -11.43 -9.36
C MET A 246 2.24 -12.86 -9.92
N LEU A 247 3.35 -13.43 -10.38
CA LEU A 247 3.36 -14.80 -10.86
C LEU A 247 3.12 -15.82 -9.74
N ALA A 248 3.64 -15.52 -8.54
CA ALA A 248 3.46 -16.37 -7.38
C ALA A 248 2.00 -16.46 -6.91
N THR A 249 1.18 -15.44 -7.15
CA THR A 249 -0.26 -15.47 -6.79
C THR A 249 -1.06 -16.56 -7.50
N LYS A 250 -0.51 -17.21 -8.53
CA LYS A 250 -1.12 -18.37 -9.19
C LYS A 250 -1.06 -19.64 -8.32
N LYS A 251 -0.21 -19.66 -7.32
CA LYS A 251 -0.12 -20.79 -6.38
C LYS A 251 -1.17 -20.65 -5.30
N LYS A 252 -1.94 -21.70 -5.07
CA LYS A 252 -3.03 -21.72 -4.08
C LYS A 252 -2.53 -21.42 -2.66
N GLU A 253 -1.29 -21.81 -2.37
CA GLU A 253 -0.66 -21.63 -1.07
C GLU A 253 -0.12 -20.21 -0.85
N PHE A 254 -0.15 -19.34 -1.88
CA PHE A 254 0.39 -18.00 -1.79
C PHE A 254 -0.61 -17.05 -1.14
N GLU A 255 -0.38 -16.72 0.11
CA GLU A 255 -1.23 -15.85 0.92
C GLU A 255 -0.84 -14.38 0.74
N TRP A 256 -1.82 -13.50 0.55
CA TRP A 256 -1.62 -12.06 0.41
C TRP A 256 -2.88 -11.28 0.82
N GLY A 257 -2.78 -9.95 0.91
CA GLY A 257 -3.92 -9.10 1.23
C GLY A 257 -4.01 -8.69 2.71
N TYR A 258 -2.95 -8.92 3.48
CA TYR A 258 -2.86 -8.58 4.90
C TYR A 258 -1.99 -7.36 5.15
N VAL A 259 -0.87 -7.28 4.46
CA VAL A 259 0.07 -6.18 4.50
C VAL A 259 0.52 -5.86 3.07
N TRP A 260 0.80 -4.60 2.78
CA TRP A 260 1.55 -4.25 1.58
C TRP A 260 2.93 -4.89 1.66
N GLU A 261 3.49 -5.27 0.54
CA GLU A 261 4.75 -6.00 0.52
C GLU A 261 5.76 -5.29 -0.38
N TRP A 262 6.91 -4.93 0.19
CA TRP A 262 8.02 -4.37 -0.57
C TRP A 262 8.44 -5.28 -1.71
N THR A 263 8.63 -4.71 -2.88
CA THR A 263 9.30 -5.35 -4.02
C THR A 263 10.67 -4.73 -4.25
N ASN A 264 11.48 -5.37 -5.08
CA ASN A 264 12.79 -4.85 -5.46
C ASN A 264 12.72 -3.78 -6.57
N ASP A 265 11.53 -3.45 -7.05
CA ASP A 265 11.34 -2.54 -8.18
C ASP A 265 11.17 -1.10 -7.70
N THR A 266 11.98 -0.19 -8.25
CA THR A 266 11.71 1.24 -8.17
C THR A 266 10.42 1.54 -8.93
N PHE A 267 9.58 2.41 -8.39
CA PHE A 267 8.35 2.83 -9.06
C PHE A 267 8.68 3.63 -10.31
N MET A 268 8.51 2.99 -11.45
CA MET A 268 8.74 3.55 -12.78
C MET A 268 7.55 3.30 -13.68
N SER A 269 7.41 4.10 -14.72
CA SER A 269 6.43 3.84 -15.77
C SER A 269 6.77 2.54 -16.51
N TYR A 270 5.75 1.80 -16.91
CA TYR A 270 5.94 0.76 -17.91
C TYR A 270 6.17 1.41 -19.30
N LYS A 271 6.76 0.65 -20.23
CA LYS A 271 7.18 1.15 -21.56
C LYS A 271 6.06 1.85 -22.35
N GLU A 272 4.82 1.42 -22.19
CA GLU A 272 3.65 1.99 -22.90
C GLU A 272 2.75 2.81 -21.96
N PHE A 273 3.31 3.31 -20.87
CA PHE A 273 2.58 4.16 -19.93
C PHE A 273 1.97 5.37 -20.67
N ARG A 274 0.68 5.58 -20.41
CA ARG A 274 -0.04 6.80 -20.79
C ARG A 274 -0.74 7.32 -19.55
N PRO A 275 -0.50 8.56 -19.16
CA PRO A 275 -1.20 9.12 -18.01
C PRO A 275 -2.70 9.13 -18.29
N HIS A 276 -3.47 8.80 -17.27
CA HIS A 276 -4.91 9.04 -17.26
C HIS A 276 -5.19 10.52 -16.96
N PRO A 277 -6.43 11.00 -17.10
CA PRO A 277 -6.76 12.40 -16.82
C PRO A 277 -6.36 12.91 -15.44
N TYR A 278 -6.22 12.03 -14.44
CA TYR A 278 -5.62 12.37 -13.14
C TYR A 278 -4.11 12.13 -13.21
N GLU A 279 -3.38 13.04 -13.85
CA GLU A 279 -1.93 12.88 -14.14
C GLU A 279 -1.06 12.83 -12.89
N ASP A 280 -1.47 13.50 -11.81
CA ASP A 280 -0.72 13.59 -10.56
C ASP A 280 -0.72 12.29 -9.75
N TYR A 281 -1.48 11.27 -10.18
CA TYR A 281 -1.54 10.01 -9.46
C TYR A 281 -0.22 9.24 -9.51
N SER A 282 0.45 9.17 -10.67
CA SER A 282 1.65 8.32 -10.85
C SER A 282 2.90 9.11 -11.24
N LYS A 283 2.79 10.00 -12.21
CA LYS A 283 3.93 10.65 -12.88
C LYS A 283 4.88 11.38 -11.93
N PRO A 284 4.43 12.15 -10.91
CA PRO A 284 5.33 12.87 -10.01
C PRO A 284 6.19 11.97 -9.12
N TRP A 285 5.80 10.71 -8.92
CA TRP A 285 6.39 9.78 -7.96
C TRP A 285 7.35 8.77 -8.60
N PHE A 286 7.48 8.78 -9.93
CA PHE A 286 8.44 7.92 -10.62
C PHE A 286 9.87 8.24 -10.20
N ASN A 287 10.70 7.18 -10.11
CA ASN A 287 12.11 7.18 -9.74
C ASN A 287 12.44 7.52 -8.26
N ASP A 288 11.46 7.97 -7.47
CA ASP A 288 11.67 8.32 -6.05
C ASP A 288 11.09 7.28 -5.07
N HIS A 289 10.09 6.52 -5.52
CA HIS A 289 9.37 5.55 -4.70
C HIS A 289 9.73 4.11 -5.05
N GLN A 290 9.43 3.20 -4.13
CA GLN A 290 9.55 1.75 -4.29
C GLN A 290 8.16 1.13 -4.42
N VAL A 291 8.01 0.18 -5.36
CA VAL A 291 6.73 -0.50 -5.56
C VAL A 291 6.42 -1.41 -4.38
N VAL A 292 5.18 -1.38 -3.92
CA VAL A 292 4.61 -2.35 -2.98
C VAL A 292 3.41 -3.06 -3.60
N LYS A 293 3.24 -4.34 -3.28
CA LYS A 293 2.19 -5.21 -3.82
C LYS A 293 1.36 -5.83 -2.70
N GLY A 294 0.21 -6.37 -3.05
CA GLY A 294 -0.52 -7.28 -2.18
C GLY A 294 -1.65 -6.66 -1.37
N THR A 295 -1.75 -5.34 -1.29
CA THR A 295 -2.77 -4.64 -0.48
C THR A 295 -2.65 -4.93 1.02
N SER A 296 -3.31 -4.16 1.87
CA SER A 296 -3.31 -4.39 3.31
C SER A 296 -4.68 -4.89 3.82
N PHE A 297 -4.75 -5.22 5.10
CA PHE A 297 -6.01 -5.54 5.77
C PHE A 297 -7.02 -4.39 5.73
N ALA A 298 -6.53 -3.14 5.65
CA ALA A 298 -7.33 -1.92 5.58
C ALA A 298 -7.85 -1.62 4.17
N THR A 299 -7.24 -2.20 3.13
CA THR A 299 -7.69 -2.03 1.74
C THR A 299 -9.06 -2.65 1.55
N GLN A 300 -9.99 -1.91 0.96
CA GLN A 300 -11.35 -2.38 0.69
C GLN A 300 -11.33 -3.58 -0.29
N LYS A 301 -12.14 -4.59 0.02
CA LYS A 301 -12.16 -5.87 -0.72
C LYS A 301 -12.33 -5.69 -2.23
N LYS A 302 -13.15 -4.73 -2.67
CA LYS A 302 -13.39 -4.43 -4.10
C LYS A 302 -12.14 -3.96 -4.85
N PHE A 303 -11.15 -3.38 -4.14
CA PHE A 303 -9.91 -2.88 -4.71
C PHE A 303 -8.71 -3.83 -4.54
N LYS A 304 -8.91 -4.97 -3.87
CA LYS A 304 -7.86 -5.99 -3.77
C LYS A 304 -7.62 -6.62 -5.12
N SER A 305 -6.53 -6.26 -5.74
CA SER A 305 -6.10 -6.74 -7.05
C SER A 305 -4.61 -7.07 -7.06
N ILE A 306 -4.24 -8.17 -7.74
CA ILE A 306 -2.84 -8.51 -7.99
C ILE A 306 -2.15 -7.47 -8.88
N ARG A 307 -2.89 -6.64 -9.61
CA ARG A 307 -2.35 -5.56 -10.45
C ARG A 307 -2.09 -4.30 -9.66
N PHE A 308 -2.81 -4.05 -8.58
CA PHE A 308 -2.68 -2.83 -7.81
C PHE A 308 -1.20 -2.59 -7.45
N ARG A 309 -0.67 -1.46 -7.91
CA ARG A 309 0.68 -0.98 -7.65
C ARG A 309 0.57 0.22 -6.73
N ASN A 310 0.81 0.02 -5.46
CA ASN A 310 1.03 1.14 -4.55
C ASN A 310 2.54 1.39 -4.43
N PHE A 311 2.93 2.53 -3.91
CA PHE A 311 4.33 2.94 -3.87
C PHE A 311 4.59 3.85 -2.67
N TYR A 312 5.73 3.64 -2.03
CA TYR A 312 6.16 4.44 -0.90
C TYR A 312 7.66 4.74 -1.00
N GLN A 313 8.10 5.83 -0.37
CA GLN A 313 9.52 6.12 -0.19
C GLN A 313 10.13 5.05 0.72
N LYS A 314 11.39 4.70 0.46
CA LYS A 314 12.10 3.58 1.10
C LYS A 314 12.16 3.65 2.62
N HIS A 315 12.13 4.86 3.18
CA HIS A 315 12.21 5.09 4.62
C HIS A 315 10.89 4.89 5.36
N ARG A 316 9.76 4.86 4.65
CA ARG A 316 8.42 4.77 5.24
C ARG A 316 8.24 3.43 5.97
N ASN A 317 7.95 3.52 7.26
CA ASN A 317 7.58 2.41 8.13
C ASN A 317 6.35 2.75 8.98
N ASP A 318 5.72 3.88 8.70
CA ASP A 318 4.47 4.35 9.29
C ASP A 318 3.22 3.82 8.56
N VAL A 319 3.41 3.02 7.52
CA VAL A 319 2.38 2.40 6.68
C VAL A 319 2.27 0.89 6.98
N PHE A 320 1.17 0.26 6.57
CA PHE A 320 0.94 -1.18 6.79
C PHE A 320 1.73 -2.03 5.78
N VAL A 321 3.05 -1.95 5.85
CA VAL A 321 3.94 -2.62 4.92
C VAL A 321 4.83 -3.64 5.62
N GLY A 322 4.96 -4.80 5.02
CA GLY A 322 5.89 -5.86 5.33
C GLY A 322 6.63 -6.30 4.07
N PHE A 323 7.03 -7.55 4.00
CA PHE A 323 7.73 -8.09 2.82
C PHE A 323 7.78 -9.62 2.87
N ARG A 324 8.13 -10.22 1.74
CA ARG A 324 8.54 -11.63 1.65
C ARG A 324 9.85 -11.76 0.92
N THR A 325 10.45 -12.94 0.92
CA THR A 325 11.77 -13.14 0.34
C THR A 325 11.75 -14.13 -0.82
N VAL A 326 12.69 -13.95 -1.73
CA VAL A 326 12.92 -14.78 -2.90
C VAL A 326 14.36 -15.29 -2.92
N LYS A 327 14.55 -16.49 -3.44
CA LYS A 327 15.86 -17.07 -3.77
C LYS A 327 15.89 -17.45 -5.24
N ASP A 328 16.90 -17.00 -5.95
CA ASP A 328 17.13 -17.42 -7.33
C ASP A 328 17.48 -18.91 -7.36
N LEU A 329 16.94 -19.62 -8.35
CA LEU A 329 17.31 -20.99 -8.67
C LEU A 329 18.24 -20.94 -9.87
N LEU A 330 19.43 -21.55 -9.72
CA LEU A 330 20.45 -21.63 -10.75
C LEU A 330 19.95 -22.38 -12.00
#